data_1f73c9dc543fed01347b28f5fa2016b7
#
_entry.id   1f73c9dc543fed01347b28f5fa2016b7
#
_cell.length_a   1.000
_cell.length_b   1.000
_cell.length_c   1.000
_cell.angle_alpha   90.00
_cell.angle_beta   90.00
_cell.angle_gamma   90.00
#
_symmetry.space_group_name_H-M   'P 1'
#
loop_
_entity.id
_entity.type
_entity.pdbx_description
1 polymer ?
#
loop_
_entity_poly.entity_id
_entity_poly.type
_entity_poly.pdbx_seq_one_letter_code
_entity_poly.pdbx_strand_id
1 'polypeptide(L)'
;MRHCLYIAVGWLALANAASASGPTLEYRFKAPDGVEFKWRDGRVEKLDRQPFMVTSDFGNAIAIKSTNTGARGSFEIDLVHNKPGKQKYRASAKVDQNRDYCVVFNETVLQCYTVAPKLAALYERGGTIYGPFSKAEAEDLARQINRSLR
;
A
#
# COMPACT_ATOMS: atom_id res chain seq x y z
N MET A 1 -21.63 -54.68 35.80
CA MET A 1 -20.82 -53.48 36.00
C MET A 1 -20.43 -52.98 34.64
N ARG A 2 -21.04 -51.85 34.16
CA ARG A 2 -20.76 -51.22 32.87
C ARG A 2 -20.06 -49.89 33.13
N HIS A 3 -18.80 -49.78 32.73
CA HIS A 3 -18.01 -48.54 32.86
C HIS A 3 -18.26 -47.69 31.62
N CYS A 4 -18.94 -46.58 31.78
CA CYS A 4 -19.01 -45.52 30.74
C CYS A 4 -17.74 -44.66 30.77
N LEU A 5 -16.99 -44.73 29.69
CA LEU A 5 -15.84 -43.85 29.46
C LEU A 5 -16.36 -42.55 28.82
N TYR A 6 -16.30 -41.44 29.54
CA TYR A 6 -16.57 -40.11 28.97
C TYR A 6 -15.29 -39.59 28.32
N ILE A 7 -15.30 -39.48 26.97
CA ILE A 7 -14.27 -38.81 26.24
C ILE A 7 -14.62 -37.31 26.21
N ALA A 8 -13.89 -36.51 26.96
CA ALA A 8 -13.97 -35.06 26.89
C ALA A 8 -13.23 -34.57 25.62
N VAL A 9 -13.98 -34.13 24.60
CA VAL A 9 -13.44 -33.49 23.43
C VAL A 9 -13.14 -32.03 23.80
N GLY A 10 -11.86 -31.73 24.06
CA GLY A 10 -11.40 -30.39 24.29
C GLY A 10 -11.42 -29.61 22.98
N TRP A 11 -12.24 -28.59 22.88
CA TRP A 11 -12.19 -27.58 21.81
C TRP A 11 -10.98 -26.68 22.05
N LEU A 12 -9.92 -26.88 21.29
CA LEU A 12 -8.85 -25.88 21.16
C LEU A 12 -9.40 -24.70 20.35
N ALA A 13 -9.81 -23.66 21.05
CA ALA A 13 -10.02 -22.34 20.41
C ALA A 13 -8.66 -21.82 19.95
N LEU A 14 -8.38 -21.95 18.66
CA LEU A 14 -7.31 -21.20 17.99
C LEU A 14 -7.69 -19.73 18.04
N ALA A 15 -7.22 -19.04 19.09
CA ALA A 15 -7.21 -17.60 19.12
C ALA A 15 -6.31 -17.13 17.98
N ASN A 16 -6.90 -16.69 16.87
CA ASN A 16 -6.22 -15.88 15.89
C ASN A 16 -5.77 -14.60 16.61
N ALA A 17 -4.54 -14.61 17.09
CA ALA A 17 -3.85 -13.38 17.47
C ALA A 17 -3.74 -12.56 16.18
N ALA A 18 -4.69 -11.67 15.96
CA ALA A 18 -4.52 -10.56 15.03
C ALA A 18 -3.31 -9.78 15.54
N SER A 19 -2.14 -10.04 14.97
CA SER A 19 -0.97 -9.21 15.17
C SER A 19 -1.43 -7.81 14.80
N ALA A 20 -1.48 -6.91 15.78
CA ALA A 20 -1.64 -5.49 15.54
C ALA A 20 -0.36 -5.00 14.84
N SER A 21 -0.24 -5.34 13.56
CA SER A 21 0.77 -4.74 12.70
C SER A 21 0.45 -3.26 12.65
N GLY A 22 1.44 -2.42 12.98
CA GLY A 22 1.30 -0.97 12.86
C GLY A 22 0.86 -0.56 11.46
N PRO A 23 0.60 0.73 11.24
CA PRO A 23 0.18 1.24 9.94
C PRO A 23 1.13 0.76 8.83
N THR A 24 0.58 0.25 7.73
CA THR A 24 1.37 -0.30 6.62
C THR A 24 1.24 0.55 5.37
N LEU A 25 2.36 0.77 4.68
CA LEU A 25 2.42 1.34 3.33
C LEU A 25 2.94 0.27 2.38
N GLU A 26 2.21 0.02 1.30
CA GLU A 26 2.49 -1.09 0.39
C GLU A 26 2.24 -0.70 -1.06
N TYR A 27 3.00 -1.32 -1.98
CA TYR A 27 2.67 -1.38 -3.41
C TYR A 27 2.27 -2.80 -3.76
N ARG A 28 1.08 -2.94 -4.39
CA ARG A 28 0.51 -4.23 -4.79
C ARG A 28 0.09 -4.18 -6.25
N PHE A 29 0.41 -5.21 -7.01
CA PHE A 29 -0.10 -5.34 -8.38
C PHE A 29 -1.60 -5.62 -8.37
N LYS A 30 -2.30 -5.17 -9.42
CA LYS A 30 -3.68 -5.59 -9.69
C LYS A 30 -3.69 -7.06 -10.08
N ALA A 31 -4.65 -7.82 -9.55
CA ALA A 31 -4.82 -9.24 -9.80
C ALA A 31 -6.32 -9.61 -9.80
N PRO A 32 -6.84 -10.21 -10.88
CA PRO A 32 -8.26 -10.58 -10.97
C PRO A 32 -8.73 -11.55 -9.88
N ASP A 33 -7.81 -12.42 -9.42
CA ASP A 33 -7.99 -13.41 -8.36
C ASP A 33 -7.40 -12.98 -7.01
N GLY A 34 -7.05 -11.69 -6.89
CA GLY A 34 -6.48 -11.09 -5.71
C GLY A 34 -7.48 -10.91 -4.56
N VAL A 35 -7.01 -10.29 -3.48
CA VAL A 35 -7.85 -9.87 -2.35
C VAL A 35 -8.40 -8.46 -2.57
N GLU A 36 -9.56 -8.21 -1.98
CA GLU A 36 -10.26 -6.93 -2.15
C GLU A 36 -9.70 -5.86 -1.19
N PHE A 37 -9.40 -4.70 -1.76
CA PHE A 37 -9.04 -3.48 -1.05
C PHE A 37 -10.02 -2.37 -1.42
N LYS A 38 -10.31 -1.49 -0.47
CA LYS A 38 -11.23 -0.37 -0.70
C LYS A 38 -10.48 0.92 -1.01
N TRP A 39 -11.00 1.67 -1.96
CA TRP A 39 -10.62 3.06 -2.16
C TRP A 39 -11.25 3.95 -1.07
N ARG A 40 -10.73 5.17 -0.92
CA ARG A 40 -11.31 6.18 -0.03
C ARG A 40 -12.78 6.52 -0.35
N ASP A 41 -13.18 6.38 -1.60
CA ASP A 41 -14.55 6.63 -2.09
C ASP A 41 -15.46 5.38 -2.04
N GLY A 42 -14.97 4.27 -1.47
CA GLY A 42 -15.71 3.03 -1.31
C GLY A 42 -15.65 2.06 -2.50
N ARG A 43 -15.07 2.46 -3.64
CA ARG A 43 -14.80 1.52 -4.73
C ARG A 43 -13.91 0.39 -4.24
N VAL A 44 -13.97 -0.77 -4.91
CA VAL A 44 -13.18 -1.96 -4.58
C VAL A 44 -12.18 -2.22 -5.70
N GLU A 45 -10.96 -2.58 -5.33
CA GLU A 45 -9.91 -3.02 -6.23
C GLU A 45 -9.37 -4.37 -5.78
N LYS A 46 -9.13 -5.29 -6.73
CA LYS A 46 -8.52 -6.60 -6.44
C LYS A 46 -7.02 -6.52 -6.66
N LEU A 47 -6.26 -6.81 -5.61
CA LEU A 47 -4.81 -6.69 -5.61
C LEU A 47 -4.16 -8.00 -5.18
N ASP A 48 -2.93 -8.23 -5.62
CA ASP A 48 -2.12 -9.38 -5.22
C ASP A 48 -2.09 -9.52 -3.70
N ARG A 49 -2.16 -10.74 -3.20
CA ARG A 49 -2.08 -11.05 -1.75
C ARG A 49 -0.76 -10.60 -1.15
N GLN A 50 0.33 -10.69 -1.93
CA GLN A 50 1.66 -10.29 -1.50
C GLN A 50 2.01 -8.92 -2.10
N PRO A 51 2.42 -7.93 -1.31
CA PRO A 51 2.95 -6.68 -1.82
C PRO A 51 4.33 -6.92 -2.44
N PHE A 52 4.66 -6.20 -3.52
CA PHE A 52 6.02 -6.21 -4.05
C PHE A 52 6.92 -5.15 -3.39
N MET A 53 6.31 -4.15 -2.74
CA MET A 53 7.00 -3.21 -1.85
C MET A 53 6.21 -3.06 -0.55
N VAL A 54 6.94 -2.95 0.55
CA VAL A 54 6.39 -2.85 1.92
C VAL A 54 6.93 -1.59 2.62
N THR A 55 6.36 -1.25 3.75
CA THR A 55 6.67 -0.06 4.55
C THR A 55 8.18 0.24 4.66
N SER A 56 9.00 -0.79 4.88
CA SER A 56 10.47 -0.65 5.00
C SER A 56 11.20 -0.27 3.69
N ASP A 57 10.51 -0.23 2.57
CA ASP A 57 11.07 0.14 1.26
C ASP A 57 10.93 1.65 0.97
N PHE A 58 10.21 2.36 1.84
CA PHE A 58 9.98 3.80 1.72
C PHE A 58 10.86 4.58 2.70
N GLY A 59 11.27 5.76 2.29
CA GLY A 59 12.11 6.64 3.09
C GLY A 59 11.37 7.84 3.67
N ASN A 60 10.39 8.37 2.93
CA ASN A 60 9.66 9.57 3.34
C ASN A 60 8.37 9.75 2.53
N ALA A 61 7.43 10.54 3.08
CA ALA A 61 6.26 11.07 2.40
C ALA A 61 6.19 12.58 2.62
N ILE A 62 6.01 13.36 1.55
CA ILE A 62 6.08 14.83 1.59
C ILE A 62 4.83 15.39 0.92
N ALA A 63 4.09 16.24 1.64
CA ALA A 63 3.02 17.03 1.04
C ALA A 63 3.62 18.14 0.17
N ILE A 64 3.23 18.19 -1.09
CA ILE A 64 3.68 19.20 -2.06
C ILE A 64 2.48 19.90 -2.68
N LYS A 65 2.68 21.13 -3.14
CA LYS A 65 1.67 21.84 -3.92
C LYS A 65 1.57 21.19 -5.30
N SER A 66 0.35 20.86 -5.73
CA SER A 66 0.14 20.26 -7.04
C SER A 66 0.61 21.21 -8.16
N THR A 67 1.37 20.66 -9.10
CA THR A 67 1.74 21.35 -10.34
C THR A 67 0.74 21.10 -11.47
N ASN A 68 -0.25 20.25 -11.24
CA ASN A 68 -1.28 19.94 -12.22
C ASN A 68 -2.20 21.15 -12.40
N THR A 69 -2.29 21.64 -13.63
CA THR A 69 -3.07 22.84 -13.99
C THR A 69 -4.58 22.70 -13.71
N GLY A 70 -5.11 21.46 -13.74
CA GLY A 70 -6.51 21.15 -13.41
C GLY A 70 -6.83 21.15 -11.90
N ALA A 71 -5.80 21.14 -11.07
CA ALA A 71 -5.91 21.05 -9.61
C ALA A 71 -5.28 22.24 -8.90
N ARG A 72 -5.44 23.45 -9.46
CA ARG A 72 -4.89 24.70 -8.88
C ARG A 72 -5.30 24.85 -7.41
N GLY A 73 -4.31 25.05 -6.54
CA GLY A 73 -4.51 25.22 -5.11
C GLY A 73 -4.67 23.92 -4.31
N SER A 74 -4.64 22.76 -4.97
CA SER A 74 -4.61 21.47 -4.30
C SER A 74 -3.18 21.02 -3.96
N PHE A 75 -3.09 20.01 -3.12
CA PHE A 75 -1.84 19.37 -2.71
C PHE A 75 -1.83 17.91 -3.14
N GLU A 76 -0.64 17.37 -3.24
CA GLU A 76 -0.30 16.00 -3.59
C GLU A 76 0.69 15.47 -2.55
N ILE A 77 0.94 14.16 -2.54
CA ILE A 77 1.90 13.57 -1.62
C ILE A 77 2.94 12.81 -2.43
N ASP A 78 4.19 13.26 -2.37
CA ASP A 78 5.31 12.51 -2.92
C ASP A 78 5.78 11.46 -1.93
N LEU A 79 5.81 10.21 -2.40
CA LEU A 79 6.43 9.09 -1.71
C LEU A 79 7.86 8.94 -2.22
N VAL A 80 8.82 8.85 -1.32
CA VAL A 80 10.23 8.67 -1.64
C VAL A 80 10.64 7.24 -1.30
N HIS A 81 11.18 6.50 -2.27
CA HIS A 81 11.75 5.18 -2.03
C HIS A 81 13.15 5.31 -1.42
N ASN A 82 13.45 4.48 -0.43
CA ASN A 82 14.82 4.32 0.05
C ASN A 82 15.64 3.42 -0.89
N LYS A 83 16.90 3.12 -0.55
CA LYS A 83 17.77 2.34 -1.42
C LYS A 83 17.23 0.94 -1.75
N PRO A 84 16.77 0.13 -0.76
CA PRO A 84 16.08 -1.14 -1.05
C PRO A 84 14.85 -0.99 -1.94
N GLY A 85 13.99 -0.01 -1.65
CA GLY A 85 12.78 0.25 -2.43
C GLY A 85 13.06 0.59 -3.89
N LYS A 86 14.07 1.42 -4.16
CA LYS A 86 14.53 1.70 -5.54
C LYS A 86 14.97 0.44 -6.28
N GLN A 87 15.68 -0.45 -5.60
CA GLN A 87 16.13 -1.72 -6.19
C GLN A 87 14.96 -2.63 -6.51
N LYS A 88 14.00 -2.79 -5.58
CA LYS A 88 12.78 -3.59 -5.78
C LYS A 88 11.92 -3.03 -6.92
N TYR A 89 11.67 -1.72 -6.93
CA TYR A 89 10.90 -1.08 -7.99
C TYR A 89 11.54 -1.31 -9.35
N ARG A 90 12.86 -1.13 -9.46
CA ARG A 90 13.63 -1.35 -10.70
C ARG A 90 13.56 -2.81 -11.15
N ALA A 91 13.63 -3.77 -10.24
CA ALA A 91 13.50 -5.20 -10.55
C ALA A 91 12.10 -5.51 -11.07
N SER A 92 11.04 -5.04 -10.40
CA SER A 92 9.66 -5.21 -10.84
C SER A 92 9.39 -4.57 -12.19
N ALA A 93 9.91 -3.38 -12.45
CA ALA A 93 9.75 -2.68 -13.73
C ALA A 93 10.37 -3.44 -14.92
N LYS A 94 11.32 -4.34 -14.69
CA LYS A 94 11.88 -5.20 -15.74
C LYS A 94 11.01 -6.43 -16.05
N VAL A 95 10.34 -6.97 -15.06
CA VAL A 95 9.58 -8.22 -15.14
C VAL A 95 8.10 -7.94 -15.39
N ASP A 96 7.53 -6.98 -14.70
CA ASP A 96 6.09 -6.69 -14.66
C ASP A 96 5.70 -5.50 -15.55
N GLN A 97 6.30 -5.42 -16.72
CA GLN A 97 6.03 -4.33 -17.67
C GLN A 97 4.55 -4.23 -18.02
N ASN A 98 4.03 -3.00 -18.00
CA ASN A 98 2.63 -2.66 -18.29
C ASN A 98 1.60 -3.27 -17.31
N ARG A 99 2.01 -3.84 -16.18
CA ARG A 99 1.07 -4.18 -15.12
C ARG A 99 0.68 -2.94 -14.32
N ASP A 100 -0.57 -2.92 -13.92
CA ASP A 100 -1.05 -1.91 -12.99
C ASP A 100 -0.72 -2.31 -11.55
N TYR A 101 -0.31 -1.33 -10.74
CA TYR A 101 -0.12 -1.50 -9.30
C TYR A 101 -0.76 -0.35 -8.54
N CYS A 102 -1.09 -0.57 -7.29
CA CYS A 102 -1.71 0.42 -6.43
C CYS A 102 -0.86 0.67 -5.17
N VAL A 103 -0.89 1.91 -4.73
CA VAL A 103 -0.41 2.35 -3.41
C VAL A 103 -1.51 2.09 -2.41
N VAL A 104 -1.22 1.30 -1.38
CA VAL A 104 -2.15 0.96 -0.31
C VAL A 104 -1.57 1.45 1.02
N PHE A 105 -2.37 2.17 1.79
CA PHE A 105 -2.03 2.58 3.14
C PHE A 105 -3.15 2.19 4.10
N ASN A 106 -2.83 1.40 5.13
CA ASN A 106 -3.80 0.87 6.08
C ASN A 106 -5.01 0.24 5.39
N GLU A 107 -4.76 -0.71 4.47
CA GLU A 107 -5.78 -1.42 3.68
C GLU A 107 -6.63 -0.52 2.76
N THR A 108 -6.31 0.76 2.66
CA THR A 108 -7.00 1.71 1.78
C THR A 108 -6.17 2.00 0.54
N VAL A 109 -6.77 1.82 -0.64
CA VAL A 109 -6.14 2.21 -1.92
C VAL A 109 -6.12 3.73 -2.03
N LEU A 110 -4.93 4.29 -2.22
CA LEU A 110 -4.74 5.73 -2.36
C LEU A 110 -4.61 6.15 -3.82
N GLN A 111 -3.87 5.39 -4.62
CA GLN A 111 -3.56 5.69 -6.02
C GLN A 111 -3.15 4.41 -6.75
N CYS A 112 -3.43 4.33 -8.06
CA CYS A 112 -2.92 3.25 -8.90
C CYS A 112 -2.18 3.82 -10.11
N TYR A 113 -1.19 3.05 -10.58
CA TYR A 113 -0.29 3.39 -11.69
C TYR A 113 -0.10 2.18 -12.60
N THR A 114 0.36 2.46 -13.82
CA THR A 114 0.89 1.41 -14.71
C THR A 114 2.41 1.42 -14.66
N VAL A 115 3.04 0.25 -14.55
CA VAL A 115 4.50 0.13 -14.67
C VAL A 115 4.91 0.45 -16.09
N ALA A 116 5.44 1.65 -16.30
CA ALA A 116 5.90 2.12 -17.61
C ALA A 116 7.41 1.93 -17.74
N PRO A 117 7.91 0.97 -18.55
CA PRO A 117 9.34 0.67 -18.64
C PRO A 117 10.20 1.87 -19.00
N LYS A 118 9.70 2.72 -19.88
CA LYS A 118 10.40 3.95 -20.31
C LYS A 118 10.52 5.00 -19.20
N LEU A 119 9.67 4.93 -18.18
CA LEU A 119 9.64 5.85 -17.05
C LEU A 119 10.16 5.21 -15.75
N ALA A 120 10.65 3.96 -15.82
CA ALA A 120 11.12 3.23 -14.64
C ALA A 120 12.19 4.00 -13.85
N ALA A 121 13.12 4.67 -14.54
CA ALA A 121 14.16 5.47 -13.90
C ALA A 121 13.60 6.70 -13.15
N LEU A 122 12.47 7.24 -13.58
CA LEU A 122 11.78 8.33 -12.90
C LEU A 122 11.03 7.82 -11.67
N TYR A 123 10.24 6.77 -11.83
CA TYR A 123 9.41 6.21 -10.77
C TYR A 123 10.18 5.37 -9.74
N GLU A 124 11.42 4.96 -10.02
CA GLU A 124 12.25 4.30 -9.00
C GLU A 124 12.56 5.20 -7.80
N ARG A 125 12.49 6.53 -7.97
CA ARG A 125 12.72 7.49 -6.87
C ARG A 125 11.53 7.58 -5.93
N GLY A 126 10.35 7.24 -6.41
CA GLY A 126 9.10 7.33 -5.67
C GLY A 126 7.90 7.48 -6.58
N GLY A 127 6.76 7.74 -6.01
CA GLY A 127 5.51 8.01 -6.72
C GLY A 127 4.73 9.15 -6.09
N THR A 128 3.79 9.73 -6.80
CA THR A 128 2.99 10.85 -6.32
C THR A 128 1.54 10.41 -6.11
N ILE A 129 1.01 10.49 -4.90
CA ILE A 129 -0.41 10.30 -4.65
C ILE A 129 -1.12 11.60 -5.02
N TYR A 130 -1.84 11.56 -6.12
CA TYR A 130 -2.53 12.74 -6.64
C TYR A 130 -3.78 13.08 -5.82
N GLY A 131 -3.98 14.39 -5.61
CA GLY A 131 -5.18 14.92 -4.99
C GLY A 131 -6.43 14.84 -5.90
N PRO A 132 -7.44 15.65 -5.59
CA PRO A 132 -7.25 16.91 -4.84
C PRO A 132 -7.24 16.72 -3.31
N PHE A 133 -6.19 17.17 -2.66
CA PHE A 133 -6.12 17.31 -1.21
C PHE A 133 -6.07 18.79 -0.84
N SER A 134 -6.71 19.18 0.26
CA SER A 134 -6.35 20.42 0.94
C SER A 134 -4.93 20.30 1.53
N LYS A 135 -4.31 21.42 1.86
CA LYS A 135 -3.01 21.42 2.52
C LYS A 135 -3.01 20.58 3.80
N ALA A 136 -4.02 20.78 4.64
CA ALA A 136 -4.15 20.08 5.91
C ALA A 136 -4.29 18.56 5.74
N GLU A 137 -5.10 18.10 4.78
CA GLU A 137 -5.27 16.68 4.48
C GLU A 137 -3.97 16.04 3.97
N ALA A 138 -3.25 16.71 3.04
CA ALA A 138 -2.00 16.21 2.51
C ALA A 138 -0.92 16.12 3.59
N GLU A 139 -0.78 17.15 4.42
CA GLU A 139 0.18 17.18 5.53
C GLU A 139 -0.15 16.12 6.59
N ASP A 140 -1.44 15.90 6.88
CA ASP A 140 -1.86 14.90 7.85
C ASP A 140 -1.59 13.48 7.35
N LEU A 141 -1.96 13.16 6.11
CA LEU A 141 -1.71 11.85 5.51
C LEU A 141 -0.19 11.59 5.39
N ALA A 142 0.59 12.58 4.96
CA ALA A 142 2.05 12.47 4.92
C ALA A 142 2.64 12.19 6.31
N ARG A 143 2.15 12.86 7.37
CA ARG A 143 2.56 12.58 8.75
C ARG A 143 2.20 11.15 9.20
N GLN A 144 0.99 10.68 8.87
CA GLN A 144 0.55 9.31 9.20
C GLN A 144 1.47 8.28 8.52
N ILE A 145 1.74 8.45 7.23
CA ILE A 145 2.66 7.59 6.49
C ILE A 145 4.05 7.64 7.15
N ASN A 146 4.61 8.81 7.40
CA ASN A 146 5.95 8.96 8.01
C ASN A 146 6.06 8.33 9.41
N ARG A 147 4.97 8.27 10.17
CA ARG A 147 4.94 7.55 11.45
C ARG A 147 5.06 6.05 11.25
N SER A 148 4.50 5.50 10.17
CA SER A 148 4.60 4.08 9.88
C SER A 148 6.00 3.66 9.38
N LEU A 149 6.81 4.61 8.89
CA LEU A 149 8.16 4.36 8.38
C LEU A 149 9.23 4.27 9.48
N ARG A 150 8.90 4.56 10.72
CA ARG A 150 9.81 4.53 11.89
C ARG A 150 9.73 3.21 12.62
#